data_3df1a4bb7db9ae1c908759f32578cfcc
#
_entry.id   3df1a4bb7db9ae1c908759f32578cfcc
#
_cell.length_a   1.000
_cell.length_b   1.000
_cell.length_c   1.000
_cell.angle_alpha   90.00
_cell.angle_beta   90.00
_cell.angle_gamma   90.00
#
_symmetry.space_group_name_H-M   'P 1'
#
loop_
_entity.id
_entity.type
_entity.pdbx_description
1 polymer ?
#
loop_
_entity_poly.entity_id
_entity_poly.type
_entity_poly.pdbx_seq_one_letter_code
_entity_poly.pdbx_strand_id
1 'polypeptide(L)'
;MEYRRLGHTDIDVSAICLGTMTWGQQNTEAEGPEQMDYAVEMGINFFDTAEMYAVPPMAETQGKTEKIIGTWFQKKNNRQDIILATKVAGRAPMDWLRDDGSGTEQTPAQIHEAVDKSLKRLQTDYIDLYQLHWPDRPIRIFGGLGHKEMGGEINKIEDILGALADIQKAGKVRHFGLSNETPWGIMKFLHHAEMDKDLPRMVSVQNAYNLLNRIYELGSSEIFHREGVGLLAYSPLAQGYLTGKYQGGAMPQGSRKQLFDRLQRYEVDGAEEVIDSYLDIAKKYELDASQLANQFVTTRDFVTSNIIGATSMDQLKLAVTSIDVELTEEILADIDKVHLRAPNLCP
;
A
#
# COMPACT_ATOMS: atom_id res chain seq x y z
N MET A 1 -8.09 17.39 7.28
CA MET A 1 -7.70 15.95 7.25
C MET A 1 -8.59 15.19 8.22
N GLU A 2 -9.17 14.06 7.81
CA GLU A 2 -9.93 13.13 8.63
C GLU A 2 -8.98 12.09 9.23
N TYR A 3 -9.28 11.60 10.45
CA TYR A 3 -8.52 10.52 11.09
C TYR A 3 -9.43 9.33 11.38
N ARG A 4 -8.89 8.13 11.20
CA ARG A 4 -9.61 6.86 11.32
C ARG A 4 -8.84 5.89 12.19
N ARG A 5 -9.56 5.11 13.00
CA ARG A 5 -8.96 4.10 13.86
C ARG A 5 -8.29 2.99 13.04
N LEU A 6 -7.03 2.67 13.37
CA LEU A 6 -6.30 1.56 12.76
C LEU A 6 -6.71 0.23 13.43
N GLY A 7 -7.71 -0.43 12.88
CA GLY A 7 -8.25 -1.66 13.45
C GLY A 7 -8.72 -1.48 14.90
N HIS A 8 -8.44 -2.45 15.75
CA HIS A 8 -8.79 -2.44 17.17
C HIS A 8 -7.67 -1.84 18.07
N THR A 9 -6.82 -0.98 17.52
CA THR A 9 -5.74 -0.31 18.25
C THR A 9 -6.22 1.01 18.85
N ASP A 10 -5.35 1.67 19.58
CA ASP A 10 -5.50 3.05 20.08
C ASP A 10 -4.94 4.12 19.12
N ILE A 11 -4.46 3.69 17.92
CA ILE A 11 -3.83 4.55 16.93
C ILE A 11 -4.88 5.09 15.96
N ASP A 12 -4.92 6.41 15.79
CA ASP A 12 -5.67 7.09 14.73
C ASP A 12 -4.73 7.52 13.60
N VAL A 13 -5.02 7.08 12.39
CA VAL A 13 -4.25 7.40 11.17
C VAL A 13 -5.03 8.36 10.28
N SER A 14 -4.34 9.24 9.58
CA SER A 14 -4.96 10.10 8.56
C SER A 14 -5.60 9.27 7.45
N ALA A 15 -6.76 9.71 6.96
CA ALA A 15 -7.48 9.05 5.86
C ALA A 15 -6.68 8.97 4.55
N ILE A 16 -5.65 9.83 4.42
CA ILE A 16 -4.64 9.78 3.38
C ILE A 16 -3.30 9.39 4.02
N CYS A 17 -2.61 8.41 3.45
CA CYS A 17 -1.29 7.95 3.85
C CYS A 17 -0.25 8.36 2.80
N LEU A 18 0.92 8.84 3.23
CA LEU A 18 2.03 9.16 2.35
C LEU A 18 2.79 7.89 1.95
N GLY A 19 2.62 7.44 0.72
CA GLY A 19 3.40 6.36 0.12
C GLY A 19 4.74 6.86 -0.42
N THR A 20 5.80 6.13 -0.16
CA THR A 20 7.18 6.60 -0.33
C THR A 20 8.02 5.82 -1.35
N MET A 21 7.44 4.86 -2.05
CA MET A 21 8.14 3.85 -2.85
C MET A 21 9.00 4.37 -4.01
N THR A 22 8.91 5.65 -4.36
CA THR A 22 9.66 6.27 -5.46
C THR A 22 10.96 6.93 -4.99
N TRP A 23 11.14 7.13 -3.67
CA TRP A 23 12.27 7.87 -3.12
C TRP A 23 13.56 7.03 -3.10
N GLY A 24 14.59 7.62 -3.65
CA GLY A 24 15.90 6.95 -3.81
C GLY A 24 16.10 6.30 -5.17
N GLN A 25 15.13 6.47 -6.08
CA GLN A 25 15.23 6.06 -7.48
C GLN A 25 14.61 7.10 -8.42
N GLN A 26 13.27 7.18 -8.54
CA GLN A 26 12.60 8.17 -9.37
C GLN A 26 12.65 9.57 -8.73
N ASN A 27 12.55 9.63 -7.42
CA ASN A 27 12.78 10.85 -6.66
C ASN A 27 14.14 10.82 -5.97
N THR A 28 14.76 11.98 -5.89
CA THR A 28 16.03 12.19 -5.18
C THR A 28 15.86 12.18 -3.66
N GLU A 29 16.98 12.10 -2.94
CA GLU A 29 16.98 12.22 -1.47
C GLU A 29 16.48 13.59 -0.98
N ALA A 30 16.64 14.64 -1.77
CA ALA A 30 16.20 16.00 -1.39
C ALA A 30 14.69 16.18 -1.49
N GLU A 31 14.03 15.53 -2.45
CA GLU A 31 12.58 15.64 -2.68
C GLU A 31 11.75 14.91 -1.61
N GLY A 32 12.29 13.83 -1.01
CA GLY A 32 11.59 13.09 0.04
C GLY A 32 11.23 13.97 1.26
N PRO A 33 12.20 14.67 1.88
CA PRO A 33 11.94 15.61 2.97
C PRO A 33 10.93 16.70 2.65
N GLU A 34 10.95 17.27 1.43
CA GLU A 34 9.98 18.27 1.00
C GLU A 34 8.55 17.71 0.98
N GLN A 35 8.38 16.48 0.46
CA GLN A 35 7.09 15.80 0.47
C GLN A 35 6.61 15.46 1.89
N MET A 36 7.52 15.01 2.77
CA MET A 36 7.19 14.71 4.17
C MET A 36 6.79 15.97 4.95
N ASP A 37 7.53 17.06 4.77
CA ASP A 37 7.23 18.34 5.43
C ASP A 37 5.84 18.85 5.01
N TYR A 38 5.53 18.83 3.72
CA TYR A 38 4.22 19.23 3.21
C TYR A 38 3.10 18.29 3.70
N ALA A 39 3.34 16.98 3.70
CA ALA A 39 2.34 16.01 4.17
C ALA A 39 1.97 16.26 5.65
N VAL A 40 2.96 16.50 6.50
CA VAL A 40 2.75 16.84 7.93
C VAL A 40 2.00 18.17 8.08
N GLU A 41 2.36 19.19 7.31
CA GLU A 41 1.66 20.49 7.29
C GLU A 41 0.17 20.32 6.95
N MET A 42 -0.15 19.39 6.03
CA MET A 42 -1.52 19.08 5.63
C MET A 42 -2.24 18.12 6.60
N GLY A 43 -1.60 17.72 7.70
CA GLY A 43 -2.17 16.86 8.75
C GLY A 43 -2.08 15.36 8.43
N ILE A 44 -1.22 14.93 7.51
CA ILE A 44 -0.93 13.52 7.30
C ILE A 44 0.03 13.06 8.39
N ASN A 45 -0.39 12.10 9.20
CA ASN A 45 0.44 11.49 10.25
C ASN A 45 0.85 10.04 9.93
N PHE A 46 0.46 9.49 8.78
CA PHE A 46 0.67 8.10 8.42
C PHE A 46 1.55 7.98 7.17
N PHE A 47 2.71 7.31 7.32
CA PHE A 47 3.69 7.11 6.26
C PHE A 47 3.90 5.62 6.00
N ASP A 48 3.95 5.22 4.72
CA ASP A 48 4.13 3.82 4.30
C ASP A 48 5.40 3.65 3.47
N THR A 49 6.26 2.73 3.91
CA THR A 49 7.49 2.31 3.24
C THR A 49 7.65 0.78 3.22
N ALA A 50 8.80 0.25 2.80
CA ALA A 50 9.15 -1.18 2.86
C ALA A 50 10.67 -1.39 2.78
N GLU A 51 11.15 -2.53 3.34
CA GLU A 51 12.59 -2.87 3.30
C GLU A 51 13.17 -2.94 1.88
N MET A 52 12.34 -3.35 0.92
CA MET A 52 12.77 -3.51 -0.48
C MET A 52 12.72 -2.22 -1.31
N TYR A 53 12.13 -1.12 -0.79
CA TYR A 53 12.02 0.11 -1.56
C TYR A 53 13.38 0.80 -1.76
N ALA A 54 13.59 1.46 -2.93
CA ALA A 54 12.62 1.97 -3.90
C ALA A 54 12.10 0.91 -4.89
N VAL A 55 11.05 1.30 -5.68
CA VAL A 55 10.43 0.49 -6.75
C VAL A 55 10.71 1.11 -8.12
N PRO A 56 11.20 0.33 -9.14
CA PRO A 56 11.39 -1.14 -9.13
C PRO A 56 12.50 -1.60 -8.16
N PRO A 57 12.33 -2.81 -7.54
CA PRO A 57 13.33 -3.32 -6.61
C PRO A 57 14.64 -3.64 -7.31
N MET A 58 15.74 -3.13 -6.79
CA MET A 58 17.11 -3.38 -7.27
C MET A 58 18.07 -3.38 -6.06
N ALA A 59 19.15 -4.16 -6.14
CA ALA A 59 20.14 -4.23 -5.09
C ALA A 59 20.74 -2.84 -4.74
N GLU A 60 20.96 -2.00 -5.76
CA GLU A 60 21.60 -0.68 -5.62
C GLU A 60 20.70 0.36 -4.95
N THR A 61 19.38 0.17 -4.99
CA THR A 61 18.40 1.12 -4.43
C THR A 61 17.70 0.60 -3.18
N GLN A 62 17.94 -0.66 -2.82
CA GLN A 62 17.33 -1.31 -1.67
C GLN A 62 17.56 -0.53 -0.37
N GLY A 63 16.48 -0.28 0.35
CA GLY A 63 16.48 0.40 1.64
C GLY A 63 16.77 1.91 1.59
N LYS A 64 16.96 2.52 0.40
CA LYS A 64 17.17 3.97 0.28
C LYS A 64 15.98 4.75 0.81
N THR A 65 14.76 4.30 0.54
CA THR A 65 13.54 4.97 1.01
C THR A 65 13.49 5.04 2.54
N GLU A 66 13.75 3.92 3.23
CA GLU A 66 13.82 3.91 4.69
C GLU A 66 14.96 4.79 5.24
N LYS A 67 16.12 4.84 4.56
CA LYS A 67 17.23 5.73 4.96
C LYS A 67 16.83 7.20 4.85
N ILE A 68 16.14 7.60 3.78
CA ILE A 68 15.66 8.98 3.59
C ILE A 68 14.70 9.37 4.72
N ILE A 69 13.77 8.49 5.07
CA ILE A 69 12.83 8.71 6.19
C ILE A 69 13.60 8.81 7.52
N GLY A 70 14.52 7.89 7.79
CA GLY A 70 15.34 7.91 9.01
C GLY A 70 16.16 9.18 9.15
N THR A 71 16.79 9.66 8.06
CA THR A 71 17.52 10.93 8.05
C THR A 71 16.60 12.11 8.34
N TRP A 72 15.38 12.11 7.83
CA TRP A 72 14.40 13.15 8.10
C TRP A 72 13.94 13.14 9.57
N PHE A 73 13.67 11.98 10.17
CA PHE A 73 13.34 11.85 11.58
C PHE A 73 14.43 12.45 12.48
N GLN A 74 15.70 12.16 12.19
CA GLN A 74 16.81 12.69 12.96
C GLN A 74 16.92 14.23 12.87
N LYS A 75 16.67 14.78 11.69
CA LYS A 75 16.71 16.23 11.47
C LYS A 75 15.56 16.97 12.13
N LYS A 76 14.34 16.38 12.13
CA LYS A 76 13.12 17.02 12.63
C LYS A 76 12.83 16.71 14.10
N ASN A 77 13.38 15.62 14.63
CA ASN A 77 13.12 15.12 15.98
C ASN A 77 11.60 14.95 16.26
N ASN A 78 10.87 14.40 15.28
CA ASN A 78 9.41 14.27 15.28
C ASN A 78 8.92 12.84 15.07
N ARG A 79 9.74 11.83 15.37
CA ARG A 79 9.39 10.42 15.18
C ARG A 79 8.07 10.02 15.85
N GLN A 80 7.81 10.57 17.03
CA GLN A 80 6.61 10.29 17.83
C GLN A 80 5.31 10.86 17.24
N ASP A 81 5.41 11.81 16.31
CA ASP A 81 4.25 12.46 15.69
C ASP A 81 3.78 11.70 14.45
N ILE A 82 4.55 10.70 13.99
CA ILE A 82 4.31 9.94 12.76
C ILE A 82 4.02 8.49 13.09
N ILE A 83 2.93 7.98 12.56
CA ILE A 83 2.63 6.55 12.50
C ILE A 83 3.36 5.99 11.28
N LEU A 84 4.37 5.15 11.53
CA LEU A 84 5.24 4.62 10.49
C LEU A 84 4.91 3.15 10.20
N ALA A 85 4.56 2.87 8.95
CA ALA A 85 4.42 1.52 8.44
C ALA A 85 5.63 1.13 7.57
N THR A 86 6.20 -0.05 7.82
CA THR A 86 7.14 -0.69 6.89
C THR A 86 6.82 -2.18 6.72
N LYS A 87 7.56 -2.89 5.86
CA LYS A 87 7.16 -4.23 5.44
C LYS A 87 8.35 -5.16 5.27
N VAL A 88 8.17 -6.43 5.65
CA VAL A 88 9.05 -7.54 5.28
C VAL A 88 8.60 -8.18 3.96
N ALA A 89 9.54 -8.44 3.06
CA ALA A 89 9.27 -9.11 1.79
C ALA A 89 8.74 -10.54 2.00
N GLY A 90 7.78 -10.96 1.18
CA GLY A 90 7.38 -12.37 1.07
C GLY A 90 8.37 -13.16 0.22
N ARG A 91 8.00 -14.40 -0.14
CA ARG A 91 8.86 -15.29 -0.93
C ARG A 91 9.18 -14.72 -2.31
N ALA A 92 10.48 -14.54 -2.60
CA ALA A 92 10.99 -14.09 -3.88
C ALA A 92 12.49 -14.42 -4.05
N PRO A 93 13.01 -14.47 -5.27
CA PRO A 93 14.43 -14.69 -5.53
C PRO A 93 15.28 -13.40 -5.35
N MET A 94 15.01 -12.62 -4.29
CA MET A 94 15.72 -11.36 -3.98
C MET A 94 16.84 -11.64 -3.00
N ASP A 95 17.97 -12.14 -3.48
CA ASP A 95 19.12 -12.59 -2.68
C ASP A 95 19.90 -11.45 -2.01
N TRP A 96 19.69 -10.21 -2.43
CA TRP A 96 20.34 -9.02 -1.85
C TRP A 96 19.67 -8.46 -0.57
N LEU A 97 18.52 -9.01 -0.17
CA LEU A 97 17.82 -8.55 1.04
C LEU A 97 18.32 -9.24 2.31
N ARG A 98 18.89 -10.43 2.20
CA ARG A 98 19.35 -11.25 3.33
C ARG A 98 20.87 -11.33 3.38
N ASP A 99 21.44 -11.37 4.58
CA ASP A 99 22.91 -11.37 4.76
C ASP A 99 23.55 -12.66 4.26
N ASP A 100 22.82 -13.76 4.26
CA ASP A 100 23.29 -15.06 3.77
C ASP A 100 23.17 -15.23 2.24
N GLY A 101 22.63 -14.23 1.54
CA GLY A 101 22.41 -14.29 0.09
C GLY A 101 21.29 -15.25 -0.32
N SER A 102 20.42 -15.68 0.59
CA SER A 102 19.23 -16.46 0.27
C SER A 102 18.14 -15.60 -0.34
N GLY A 103 17.23 -16.22 -1.09
CA GLY A 103 15.98 -15.57 -1.48
C GLY A 103 15.13 -15.22 -0.26
N THR A 104 14.21 -14.25 -0.43
CA THR A 104 13.35 -13.85 0.68
C THR A 104 12.27 -14.88 0.96
N GLU A 105 12.03 -15.11 2.25
CA GLU A 105 10.96 -15.92 2.81
C GLU A 105 10.48 -15.30 4.13
N GLN A 106 9.33 -15.75 4.65
CA GLN A 106 8.84 -15.32 5.95
C GLN A 106 9.16 -16.35 7.03
N THR A 107 10.41 -16.85 7.07
CA THR A 107 10.89 -17.65 8.19
C THR A 107 11.12 -16.76 9.42
N PRO A 108 11.02 -17.29 10.66
CA PRO A 108 11.31 -16.52 11.87
C PRO A 108 12.66 -15.78 11.81
N ALA A 109 13.70 -16.44 11.34
CA ALA A 109 15.05 -15.86 11.23
C ALA A 109 15.07 -14.65 10.28
N GLN A 110 14.45 -14.76 9.09
CA GLN A 110 14.42 -13.68 8.11
C GLN A 110 13.51 -12.52 8.54
N ILE A 111 12.43 -12.78 9.27
CA ILE A 111 11.56 -11.73 9.84
C ILE A 111 12.33 -10.92 10.88
N HIS A 112 13.07 -11.55 11.79
CA HIS A 112 13.91 -10.87 12.77
C HIS A 112 15.03 -10.05 12.10
N GLU A 113 15.72 -10.62 11.12
CA GLU A 113 16.76 -9.92 10.35
C GLU A 113 16.17 -8.68 9.65
N ALA A 114 15.03 -8.81 8.99
CA ALA A 114 14.39 -7.74 8.25
C ALA A 114 13.99 -6.57 9.14
N VAL A 115 13.35 -6.83 10.29
CA VAL A 115 12.94 -5.76 11.22
C VAL A 115 14.15 -5.02 11.78
N ASP A 116 15.22 -5.73 12.15
CA ASP A 116 16.43 -5.10 12.69
C ASP A 116 17.13 -4.23 11.65
N LYS A 117 17.20 -4.68 10.41
CA LYS A 117 17.72 -3.89 9.29
C LYS A 117 16.85 -2.66 9.00
N SER A 118 15.53 -2.79 9.07
CA SER A 118 14.60 -1.65 8.87
C SER A 118 14.73 -0.62 9.99
N LEU A 119 14.76 -1.01 11.26
CA LEU A 119 14.99 -0.11 12.40
C LEU A 119 16.30 0.66 12.25
N LYS A 120 17.37 -0.01 11.81
CA LYS A 120 18.67 0.64 11.57
C LYS A 120 18.61 1.68 10.44
N ARG A 121 17.92 1.37 9.31
CA ARG A 121 17.77 2.32 8.21
C ARG A 121 16.88 3.50 8.56
N LEU A 122 15.79 3.24 9.29
CA LEU A 122 14.82 4.22 9.76
C LEU A 122 15.34 5.06 10.94
N GLN A 123 16.48 4.66 11.55
CA GLN A 123 17.11 5.35 12.69
C GLN A 123 16.12 5.57 13.86
N THR A 124 15.34 4.54 14.17
CA THR A 124 14.35 4.52 15.24
C THR A 124 14.41 3.17 15.95
N ASP A 125 13.95 3.10 17.18
CA ASP A 125 13.90 1.91 18.01
C ASP A 125 12.55 1.16 17.93
N TYR A 126 11.54 1.77 17.29
CA TYR A 126 10.24 1.14 17.10
C TYR A 126 9.59 1.45 15.75
N ILE A 127 8.71 0.55 15.32
CA ILE A 127 7.81 0.67 14.16
C ILE A 127 6.37 0.59 14.67
N ASP A 128 5.48 1.45 14.17
CA ASP A 128 4.08 1.45 14.60
C ASP A 128 3.28 0.33 13.93
N LEU A 129 3.47 0.11 12.63
CA LEU A 129 2.82 -0.96 11.86
C LEU A 129 3.85 -1.71 11.01
N TYR A 130 4.04 -3.00 11.27
CA TYR A 130 4.90 -3.87 10.47
C TYR A 130 4.06 -4.84 9.66
N GLN A 131 4.26 -4.87 8.34
CA GLN A 131 3.40 -5.60 7.43
C GLN A 131 4.12 -6.76 6.75
N LEU A 132 3.45 -7.88 6.58
CA LEU A 132 3.87 -8.95 5.66
C LEU A 132 3.54 -8.47 4.23
N HIS A 133 4.56 -8.15 3.42
CA HIS A 133 4.42 -7.41 2.15
C HIS A 133 3.62 -8.17 1.08
N TRP A 134 3.75 -9.48 1.03
CA TRP A 134 2.90 -10.42 0.31
C TRP A 134 3.01 -11.80 0.93
N PRO A 135 2.03 -12.67 0.71
CA PRO A 135 2.03 -14.01 1.28
C PRO A 135 3.25 -14.83 0.89
N ASP A 136 3.77 -15.61 1.83
CA ASP A 136 4.89 -16.53 1.60
C ASP A 136 4.47 -17.80 0.81
N ARG A 137 3.19 -18.09 0.77
CA ARG A 137 2.61 -19.20 0.02
C ARG A 137 2.35 -18.85 -1.45
N PRO A 138 2.36 -19.84 -2.37
CA PRO A 138 2.03 -19.61 -3.77
C PRO A 138 0.57 -19.18 -3.92
N ILE A 139 0.34 -17.93 -4.30
CA ILE A 139 -0.97 -17.38 -4.66
C ILE A 139 -0.85 -16.47 -5.88
N ARG A 140 -1.98 -16.14 -6.50
CA ARG A 140 -2.01 -15.10 -7.52
C ARG A 140 -2.09 -13.73 -6.87
N ILE A 141 -1.10 -12.91 -7.18
CA ILE A 141 -1.02 -11.50 -6.78
C ILE A 141 -0.56 -10.66 -7.98
N PHE A 142 -0.70 -9.36 -7.88
CA PHE A 142 -0.18 -8.38 -8.84
C PHE A 142 -0.75 -8.51 -10.27
N GLY A 143 -2.06 -8.73 -10.40
CA GLY A 143 -2.75 -8.62 -11.68
C GLY A 143 -2.89 -9.92 -12.47
N GLY A 144 -2.91 -11.03 -11.79
CA GLY A 144 -3.17 -12.32 -12.47
C GLY A 144 -4.64 -12.56 -12.79
N LEU A 145 -5.03 -12.56 -14.05
CA LEU A 145 -6.35 -13.01 -14.50
C LEU A 145 -6.38 -14.54 -14.68
N GLY A 146 -7.52 -15.13 -14.38
CA GLY A 146 -7.78 -16.57 -14.55
C GLY A 146 -7.17 -17.46 -13.46
N HIS A 147 -7.64 -18.71 -13.43
CA HIS A 147 -7.19 -19.71 -12.46
C HIS A 147 -5.76 -20.16 -12.72
N LYS A 148 -5.02 -20.39 -11.65
CA LYS A 148 -3.72 -21.10 -11.67
C LYS A 148 -3.72 -22.08 -10.51
N GLU A 149 -3.35 -23.32 -10.75
CA GLU A 149 -3.12 -24.29 -9.69
C GLU A 149 -2.00 -23.79 -8.78
N MET A 150 -2.27 -23.84 -7.48
CA MET A 150 -1.37 -23.34 -6.46
C MET A 150 -0.93 -24.51 -5.58
N GLY A 151 0.36 -24.76 -5.58
CA GLY A 151 1.02 -25.78 -4.75
C GLY A 151 2.41 -25.28 -4.37
N GLY A 152 3.08 -26.00 -3.50
CA GLY A 152 4.43 -25.72 -3.07
C GLY A 152 4.59 -25.60 -1.56
N GLU A 153 5.82 -25.46 -1.12
CA GLU A 153 6.15 -25.28 0.28
C GLU A 153 5.70 -23.90 0.78
N ILE A 154 5.22 -23.87 2.02
CA ILE A 154 4.82 -22.64 2.71
C ILE A 154 5.37 -22.67 4.13
N ASN A 155 5.81 -21.53 4.63
CA ASN A 155 6.04 -21.35 6.04
C ASN A 155 4.70 -21.31 6.78
N LYS A 156 4.61 -21.97 7.93
CA LYS A 156 3.37 -22.03 8.70
C LYS A 156 3.02 -20.65 9.24
N ILE A 157 1.74 -20.30 9.19
CA ILE A 157 1.24 -19.03 9.72
C ILE A 157 1.54 -18.91 11.22
N GLU A 158 1.47 -20.03 11.96
CA GLU A 158 1.79 -20.07 13.39
C GLU A 158 3.24 -19.69 13.67
N ASP A 159 4.20 -20.17 12.86
CA ASP A 159 5.62 -19.84 13.02
C ASP A 159 5.89 -18.37 12.70
N ILE A 160 5.22 -17.84 11.66
CA ILE A 160 5.25 -16.42 11.31
C ILE A 160 4.72 -15.57 12.47
N LEU A 161 3.53 -15.90 13.00
CA LEU A 161 2.93 -15.20 14.13
C LEU A 161 3.77 -15.28 15.39
N GLY A 162 4.42 -16.42 15.65
CA GLY A 162 5.37 -16.59 16.77
C GLY A 162 6.53 -15.59 16.67
N ALA A 163 7.15 -15.47 15.48
CA ALA A 163 8.22 -14.49 15.26
C ALA A 163 7.73 -13.04 15.44
N LEU A 164 6.52 -12.72 15.00
CA LEU A 164 5.92 -11.40 15.19
C LEU A 164 5.65 -11.13 16.69
N ALA A 165 5.20 -12.13 17.45
CA ALA A 165 5.02 -12.03 18.90
C ALA A 165 6.33 -11.71 19.62
N ASP A 166 7.43 -12.36 19.24
CA ASP A 166 8.75 -12.09 19.82
C ASP A 166 9.22 -10.65 19.55
N ILE A 167 9.00 -10.15 18.34
CA ILE A 167 9.32 -8.79 17.93
C ILE A 167 8.49 -7.77 18.72
N GLN A 168 7.20 -8.06 18.95
CA GLN A 168 6.31 -7.23 19.76
C GLN A 168 6.73 -7.21 21.23
N LYS A 169 7.02 -8.37 21.82
CA LYS A 169 7.53 -8.48 23.20
C LYS A 169 8.85 -7.73 23.40
N ALA A 170 9.69 -7.70 22.36
CA ALA A 170 10.93 -6.92 22.38
C ALA A 170 10.72 -5.40 22.24
N GLY A 171 9.49 -4.92 22.04
CA GLY A 171 9.14 -3.51 21.88
C GLY A 171 9.53 -2.90 20.53
N LYS A 172 9.99 -3.72 19.58
CA LYS A 172 10.43 -3.26 18.25
C LYS A 172 9.28 -2.87 17.32
N VAL A 173 8.11 -3.50 17.50
CA VAL A 173 6.92 -3.27 16.67
C VAL A 173 5.69 -3.19 17.57
N ARG A 174 4.81 -2.23 17.29
CA ARG A 174 3.56 -2.06 18.06
C ARG A 174 2.44 -2.94 17.53
N HIS A 175 2.20 -2.90 16.20
CA HIS A 175 1.10 -3.59 15.54
C HIS A 175 1.54 -4.23 14.23
N PHE A 176 0.75 -5.22 13.77
CA PHE A 176 1.03 -5.98 12.55
C PHE A 176 -0.13 -5.91 11.55
N GLY A 177 0.23 -5.92 10.27
CA GLY A 177 -0.71 -5.94 9.16
C GLY A 177 -0.29 -6.92 8.07
N LEU A 178 -1.21 -7.18 7.17
CA LEU A 178 -1.00 -7.99 5.98
C LEU A 178 -0.93 -7.10 4.75
N SER A 179 -0.35 -7.60 3.66
CA SER A 179 -0.42 -6.92 2.38
C SER A 179 -0.52 -7.93 1.24
N ASN A 180 -1.23 -7.56 0.17
CA ASN A 180 -1.50 -8.44 -0.96
C ASN A 180 -2.11 -9.78 -0.56
N GLU A 181 -2.93 -9.75 0.50
CA GLU A 181 -3.47 -10.96 1.12
C GLU A 181 -4.89 -11.26 0.63
N THR A 182 -5.22 -12.53 0.58
CA THR A 182 -6.56 -13.03 0.21
C THR A 182 -7.49 -13.07 1.42
N PRO A 183 -8.83 -13.10 1.22
CA PRO A 183 -9.77 -13.29 2.32
C PRO A 183 -9.46 -14.53 3.17
N TRP A 184 -9.05 -15.64 2.53
CA TRP A 184 -8.65 -16.86 3.24
C TRP A 184 -7.48 -16.62 4.18
N GLY A 185 -6.42 -15.97 3.69
CA GLY A 185 -5.24 -15.71 4.51
C GLY A 185 -5.53 -14.74 5.65
N ILE A 186 -6.27 -13.65 5.40
CA ILE A 186 -6.68 -12.71 6.45
C ILE A 186 -7.38 -13.48 7.57
N MET A 187 -8.41 -14.28 7.24
CA MET A 187 -9.16 -15.04 8.25
C MET A 187 -8.31 -16.11 8.94
N LYS A 188 -7.32 -16.70 8.26
CA LYS A 188 -6.40 -17.66 8.90
C LYS A 188 -5.50 -17.01 9.94
N PHE A 189 -4.90 -15.85 9.64
CA PHE A 189 -4.11 -15.09 10.62
C PHE A 189 -4.96 -14.67 11.82
N LEU A 190 -6.18 -14.20 11.59
CA LEU A 190 -7.11 -13.82 12.65
C LEU A 190 -7.50 -15.02 13.51
N HIS A 191 -7.80 -16.16 12.89
CA HIS A 191 -8.16 -17.40 13.60
C HIS A 191 -7.04 -17.87 14.55
N HIS A 192 -5.78 -17.89 14.11
CA HIS A 192 -4.68 -18.29 14.97
C HIS A 192 -4.51 -17.34 16.17
N ALA A 193 -4.62 -16.03 15.95
CA ALA A 193 -4.57 -15.03 17.04
C ALA A 193 -5.80 -15.11 17.98
N GLU A 194 -6.93 -15.63 17.51
CA GLU A 194 -8.10 -15.88 18.36
C GLU A 194 -7.91 -17.12 19.24
N MET A 195 -7.33 -18.18 18.68
CA MET A 195 -7.08 -19.45 19.38
C MET A 195 -5.92 -19.35 20.38
N ASP A 196 -4.94 -18.50 20.13
CA ASP A 196 -3.77 -18.28 21.00
C ASP A 196 -3.59 -16.78 21.23
N LYS A 197 -3.87 -16.32 22.46
CA LYS A 197 -3.82 -14.90 22.85
C LYS A 197 -2.40 -14.35 23.02
N ASP A 198 -1.39 -15.20 23.00
CA ASP A 198 0.01 -14.78 22.97
C ASP A 198 0.48 -14.37 21.56
N LEU A 199 -0.30 -14.69 20.53
CA LEU A 199 -0.05 -14.31 19.15
C LEU A 199 -0.69 -12.94 18.81
N PRO A 200 0.00 -12.07 18.04
CA PRO A 200 -0.52 -10.77 17.68
C PRO A 200 -1.66 -10.87 16.66
N ARG A 201 -2.71 -10.06 16.86
CA ARG A 201 -3.79 -9.93 15.90
C ARG A 201 -3.40 -8.94 14.79
N MET A 202 -3.70 -9.29 13.54
CA MET A 202 -3.57 -8.38 12.41
C MET A 202 -4.60 -7.26 12.50
N VAL A 203 -4.16 -6.00 12.28
CA VAL A 203 -5.00 -4.81 12.45
C VAL A 203 -5.41 -4.15 11.13
N SER A 204 -4.74 -4.51 10.04
CA SER A 204 -4.99 -3.97 8.71
C SER A 204 -4.59 -4.94 7.60
N VAL A 205 -5.12 -4.71 6.41
CA VAL A 205 -4.61 -5.32 5.17
C VAL A 205 -4.34 -4.24 4.13
N GLN A 206 -3.19 -4.30 3.47
CA GLN A 206 -2.82 -3.37 2.41
C GLN A 206 -2.93 -4.04 1.04
N ASN A 207 -4.00 -3.74 0.29
CA ASN A 207 -4.29 -4.32 -1.01
C ASN A 207 -4.55 -3.25 -2.07
N ALA A 208 -4.39 -3.61 -3.35
CA ALA A 208 -4.77 -2.74 -4.47
C ALA A 208 -6.28 -2.49 -4.45
N TYR A 209 -6.66 -1.21 -4.56
CA TYR A 209 -8.06 -0.83 -4.70
C TYR A 209 -8.17 0.50 -5.47
N ASN A 210 -8.94 0.50 -6.54
CA ASN A 210 -9.19 1.67 -7.39
C ASN A 210 -10.39 1.41 -8.32
N LEU A 211 -10.75 2.38 -9.14
CA LEU A 211 -11.89 2.29 -10.08
C LEU A 211 -11.81 1.11 -11.07
N LEU A 212 -10.60 0.59 -11.39
CA LEU A 212 -10.40 -0.55 -12.29
C LEU A 212 -10.26 -1.89 -11.54
N ASN A 213 -10.09 -1.83 -10.22
CA ASN A 213 -9.93 -2.99 -9.34
C ASN A 213 -10.72 -2.79 -8.04
N ARG A 214 -11.91 -3.36 -8.00
CA ARG A 214 -12.81 -3.30 -6.85
C ARG A 214 -13.02 -4.70 -6.21
N ILE A 215 -12.07 -5.63 -6.42
CA ILE A 215 -12.17 -7.01 -5.90
C ILE A 215 -12.34 -7.03 -4.39
N TYR A 216 -11.72 -6.11 -3.67
CA TYR A 216 -11.82 -6.02 -2.21
C TYR A 216 -13.27 -5.94 -1.72
N GLU A 217 -14.15 -5.27 -2.47
CA GLU A 217 -15.56 -5.12 -2.13
C GLU A 217 -16.31 -6.47 -2.04
N LEU A 218 -15.91 -7.46 -2.85
CA LEU A 218 -16.66 -8.71 -2.99
C LEU A 218 -16.38 -9.74 -1.90
N GLY A 219 -15.17 -9.74 -1.33
CA GLY A 219 -14.78 -10.81 -0.41
C GLY A 219 -14.08 -10.34 0.87
N SER A 220 -13.56 -9.14 0.89
CA SER A 220 -12.75 -8.65 2.01
C SER A 220 -13.41 -7.50 2.78
N SER A 221 -14.33 -6.76 2.19
CA SER A 221 -15.04 -5.68 2.89
C SER A 221 -15.86 -6.20 4.09
N GLU A 222 -16.44 -7.40 4.00
CA GLU A 222 -17.13 -8.02 5.12
C GLU A 222 -16.19 -8.28 6.31
N ILE A 223 -14.92 -8.60 6.06
CA ILE A 223 -13.93 -8.80 7.12
C ILE A 223 -13.71 -7.50 7.89
N PHE A 224 -13.69 -6.34 7.20
CA PHE A 224 -13.65 -5.06 7.90
C PHE A 224 -14.81 -4.88 8.86
N HIS A 225 -16.04 -5.09 8.39
CA HIS A 225 -17.24 -4.87 9.18
C HIS A 225 -17.35 -5.82 10.38
N ARG A 226 -16.87 -7.06 10.25
CA ARG A 226 -16.99 -8.08 11.32
C ARG A 226 -15.76 -8.14 12.23
N GLU A 227 -14.58 -7.97 11.65
CA GLU A 227 -13.30 -8.20 12.33
C GLU A 227 -12.53 -6.91 12.60
N GLY A 228 -12.99 -5.76 12.09
CA GLY A 228 -12.32 -4.47 12.26
C GLY A 228 -10.97 -4.37 11.58
N VAL A 229 -10.66 -5.23 10.60
CA VAL A 229 -9.41 -5.19 9.82
C VAL A 229 -9.62 -4.34 8.58
N GLY A 230 -9.20 -3.07 8.64
CA GLY A 230 -9.43 -2.10 7.58
C GLY A 230 -8.43 -2.20 6.43
N LEU A 231 -8.85 -1.69 5.27
CA LEU A 231 -8.02 -1.61 4.08
C LEU A 231 -7.10 -0.38 4.13
N LEU A 232 -5.82 -0.60 3.92
CA LEU A 232 -4.85 0.40 3.47
C LEU A 232 -4.77 0.28 1.95
N ALA A 233 -5.50 1.14 1.23
CA ALA A 233 -5.66 1.04 -0.22
C ALA A 233 -4.43 1.58 -0.95
N TYR A 234 -3.76 0.78 -1.78
CA TYR A 234 -2.68 1.27 -2.62
C TYR A 234 -3.08 1.34 -4.10
N SER A 235 -2.35 2.14 -4.88
CA SER A 235 -2.60 2.41 -6.31
C SER A 235 -3.98 3.01 -6.61
N PRO A 236 -4.44 4.04 -5.90
CA PRO A 236 -5.74 4.66 -6.16
C PRO A 236 -5.87 5.22 -7.58
N LEU A 237 -4.76 5.64 -8.18
CA LEU A 237 -4.68 6.14 -9.56
C LEU A 237 -4.35 5.05 -10.60
N ALA A 238 -4.45 3.75 -10.25
CA ALA A 238 -4.06 2.65 -11.16
C ALA A 238 -2.68 2.90 -11.79
N GLN A 239 -1.67 3.23 -10.96
CA GLN A 239 -0.30 3.58 -11.37
C GLN A 239 -0.22 4.78 -12.35
N GLY A 240 -1.24 5.62 -12.36
CA GLY A 240 -1.32 6.83 -13.15
C GLY A 240 -2.23 6.71 -14.39
N TYR A 241 -2.83 5.56 -14.67
CA TYR A 241 -3.77 5.41 -15.78
C TYR A 241 -5.05 6.25 -15.61
N LEU A 242 -5.58 6.29 -14.39
CA LEU A 242 -6.79 7.06 -14.07
C LEU A 242 -6.59 8.59 -14.10
N THR A 243 -5.37 9.07 -14.36
CA THR A 243 -5.12 10.49 -14.64
C THR A 243 -5.35 10.86 -16.12
N GLY A 244 -5.54 9.88 -17.01
CA GLY A 244 -5.65 10.07 -18.44
C GLY A 244 -4.33 10.29 -19.19
N LYS A 245 -3.19 10.38 -18.50
CA LYS A 245 -1.89 10.76 -19.12
C LYS A 245 -1.32 9.74 -20.09
N TYR A 246 -1.84 8.51 -20.12
CA TYR A 246 -1.40 7.44 -21.03
C TYR A 246 -2.37 7.17 -22.18
N GLN A 247 -3.51 7.87 -22.23
CA GLN A 247 -4.54 7.68 -23.26
C GLN A 247 -3.98 7.96 -24.67
N GLY A 248 -4.51 7.21 -25.67
CA GLY A 248 -4.02 7.28 -27.05
C GLY A 248 -2.59 6.81 -27.24
N GLY A 249 -2.08 5.96 -26.34
CA GLY A 249 -0.69 5.48 -26.37
C GLY A 249 0.35 6.51 -25.92
N ALA A 250 -0.06 7.59 -25.28
CA ALA A 250 0.86 8.64 -24.80
C ALA A 250 1.85 8.08 -23.77
N MET A 251 3.10 8.56 -23.86
CA MET A 251 4.19 8.16 -22.97
C MET A 251 4.95 9.40 -22.47
N PRO A 252 4.36 10.16 -21.51
CA PRO A 252 4.98 11.37 -21.01
C PRO A 252 6.39 11.11 -20.44
N GLN A 253 7.30 12.04 -20.73
CA GLN A 253 8.67 11.97 -20.22
C GLN A 253 8.68 11.93 -18.69
N GLY A 254 9.53 11.07 -18.11
CA GLY A 254 9.62 10.88 -16.66
C GLY A 254 8.46 10.09 -16.04
N SER A 255 7.48 9.67 -16.85
CA SER A 255 6.40 8.82 -16.35
C SER A 255 6.91 7.39 -16.05
N ARG A 256 6.23 6.68 -15.15
CA ARG A 256 6.59 5.30 -14.79
C ARG A 256 6.62 4.36 -15.99
N LYS A 257 5.69 4.52 -16.94
CA LYS A 257 5.66 3.74 -18.18
C LYS A 257 6.90 3.99 -19.02
N GLN A 258 7.29 5.24 -19.21
CA GLN A 258 8.47 5.61 -19.98
C GLN A 258 9.78 5.14 -19.32
N LEU A 259 9.88 5.22 -17.99
CA LEU A 259 11.10 4.88 -17.26
C LEU A 259 11.30 3.37 -17.06
N PHE A 260 10.23 2.62 -16.84
CA PHE A 260 10.35 1.25 -16.31
C PHE A 260 9.54 0.20 -17.07
N ASP A 261 8.63 0.58 -17.95
CA ASP A 261 7.74 -0.34 -18.68
C ASP A 261 7.10 -1.43 -17.77
N ARG A 262 6.53 -1.01 -16.63
CA ARG A 262 6.00 -1.92 -15.58
C ARG A 262 4.54 -1.64 -15.24
N LEU A 263 3.67 -1.57 -16.27
CA LEU A 263 2.26 -1.20 -16.06
C LEU A 263 1.26 -2.25 -16.57
N GLN A 264 1.74 -3.44 -16.92
CA GLN A 264 0.98 -4.47 -17.62
C GLN A 264 -0.33 -4.86 -16.92
N ARG A 265 -0.44 -4.68 -15.59
CA ARG A 265 -1.69 -4.89 -14.84
C ARG A 265 -2.86 -4.07 -15.41
N TYR A 266 -2.59 -2.87 -15.91
CA TYR A 266 -3.61 -1.92 -16.38
C TYR A 266 -3.62 -1.79 -17.91
N GLU A 267 -2.89 -2.66 -18.63
CA GLU A 267 -2.79 -2.70 -20.08
C GLU A 267 -3.51 -3.93 -20.68
N VAL A 268 -4.67 -4.24 -20.13
CA VAL A 268 -5.52 -5.33 -20.63
C VAL A 268 -6.50 -4.79 -21.67
N ASP A 269 -7.00 -5.69 -22.54
CA ASP A 269 -7.98 -5.34 -23.56
C ASP A 269 -9.22 -4.67 -22.93
N GLY A 270 -9.65 -3.57 -23.49
CA GLY A 270 -10.79 -2.78 -23.01
C GLY A 270 -10.48 -1.82 -21.85
N ALA A 271 -9.25 -1.81 -21.30
CA ALA A 271 -8.92 -0.93 -20.18
C ALA A 271 -8.98 0.56 -20.60
N GLU A 272 -8.52 0.90 -21.79
CA GLU A 272 -8.50 2.28 -22.29
C GLU A 272 -9.90 2.88 -22.37
N GLU A 273 -10.88 2.13 -22.93
CA GLU A 273 -12.29 2.57 -23.07
C GLU A 273 -12.97 2.74 -21.69
N VAL A 274 -12.62 1.88 -20.73
CA VAL A 274 -13.13 2.00 -19.37
C VAL A 274 -12.55 3.21 -18.65
N ILE A 275 -11.24 3.46 -18.84
CA ILE A 275 -10.58 4.66 -18.32
C ILE A 275 -11.21 5.91 -18.93
N ASP A 276 -11.41 5.96 -20.25
CA ASP A 276 -12.09 7.09 -20.93
C ASP A 276 -13.46 7.36 -20.32
N SER A 277 -14.21 6.31 -19.98
CA SER A 277 -15.51 6.47 -19.34
C SER A 277 -15.41 7.14 -17.97
N TYR A 278 -14.37 6.86 -17.17
CA TYR A 278 -14.12 7.54 -15.88
C TYR A 278 -13.62 8.97 -16.08
N LEU A 279 -12.81 9.23 -17.12
CA LEU A 279 -12.38 10.59 -17.47
C LEU A 279 -13.57 11.45 -17.93
N ASP A 280 -14.51 10.87 -18.68
CA ASP A 280 -15.75 11.55 -19.08
C ASP A 280 -16.64 11.90 -17.88
N ILE A 281 -16.70 11.04 -16.84
CA ILE A 281 -17.38 11.34 -15.58
C ILE A 281 -16.70 12.55 -14.91
N ALA A 282 -15.38 12.53 -14.75
CA ALA A 282 -14.66 13.66 -14.17
C ALA A 282 -14.94 14.97 -14.93
N LYS A 283 -14.90 14.94 -16.26
CA LYS A 283 -15.22 16.08 -17.11
C LYS A 283 -16.68 16.54 -16.98
N LYS A 284 -17.64 15.62 -16.92
CA LYS A 284 -19.08 15.91 -16.76
C LYS A 284 -19.36 16.72 -15.51
N TYR A 285 -18.65 16.40 -14.42
CA TYR A 285 -18.85 17.03 -13.12
C TYR A 285 -17.79 18.09 -12.78
N GLU A 286 -16.99 18.51 -13.78
CA GLU A 286 -15.95 19.54 -13.65
C GLU A 286 -14.91 19.21 -12.54
N LEU A 287 -14.58 17.92 -12.36
CA LEU A 287 -13.60 17.43 -11.41
C LEU A 287 -12.27 17.09 -12.09
N ASP A 288 -11.17 17.21 -11.36
CA ASP A 288 -9.90 16.58 -11.76
C ASP A 288 -10.02 15.05 -11.65
N ALA A 289 -9.58 14.32 -12.69
CA ALA A 289 -9.70 12.87 -12.73
C ALA A 289 -8.89 12.17 -11.63
N SER A 290 -7.73 12.73 -11.26
CA SER A 290 -6.91 12.19 -10.17
C SER A 290 -7.59 12.40 -8.81
N GLN A 291 -8.23 13.54 -8.62
CA GLN A 291 -8.98 13.82 -7.41
C GLN A 291 -10.24 12.94 -7.30
N LEU A 292 -10.99 12.77 -8.38
CA LEU A 292 -12.12 11.84 -8.46
C LEU A 292 -11.70 10.42 -8.03
N ALA A 293 -10.61 9.89 -8.64
CA ALA A 293 -10.14 8.54 -8.38
C ALA A 293 -9.60 8.37 -6.94
N ASN A 294 -8.86 9.35 -6.40
CA ASN A 294 -8.39 9.31 -5.02
C ASN A 294 -9.55 9.37 -4.03
N GLN A 295 -10.48 10.29 -4.23
CA GLN A 295 -11.61 10.48 -3.32
C GLN A 295 -12.58 9.29 -3.36
N PHE A 296 -12.79 8.67 -4.53
CA PHE A 296 -13.55 7.43 -4.61
C PHE A 296 -12.99 6.37 -3.66
N VAL A 297 -11.67 6.19 -3.59
CA VAL A 297 -11.03 5.25 -2.67
C VAL A 297 -11.17 5.72 -1.23
N THR A 298 -10.88 6.99 -0.94
CA THR A 298 -10.86 7.54 0.41
C THR A 298 -12.23 7.49 1.08
N THR A 299 -13.33 7.63 0.32
CA THR A 299 -14.70 7.65 0.87
C THR A 299 -15.29 6.28 1.17
N ARG A 300 -14.62 5.18 0.80
CA ARG A 300 -15.13 3.83 1.14
C ARG A 300 -15.01 3.56 2.63
N ASP A 301 -16.07 3.07 3.24
CA ASP A 301 -16.18 2.81 4.68
C ASP A 301 -15.17 1.77 5.20
N PHE A 302 -14.82 0.79 4.37
CA PHE A 302 -13.82 -0.23 4.67
C PHE A 302 -12.35 0.24 4.45
N VAL A 303 -12.13 1.44 3.90
CA VAL A 303 -10.79 2.00 3.71
C VAL A 303 -10.40 2.80 4.95
N THR A 304 -9.42 2.29 5.69
CA THR A 304 -8.83 3.01 6.83
C THR A 304 -7.96 4.18 6.34
N SER A 305 -7.14 3.95 5.32
CA SER A 305 -6.29 5.01 4.74
C SER A 305 -5.98 4.73 3.27
N ASN A 306 -6.03 5.78 2.44
CA ASN A 306 -5.68 5.75 1.04
C ASN A 306 -4.20 6.11 0.87
N ILE A 307 -3.38 5.17 0.42
CA ILE A 307 -1.94 5.36 0.22
C ILE A 307 -1.72 6.05 -1.13
N ILE A 308 -1.45 7.34 -1.08
CA ILE A 308 -1.12 8.14 -2.25
C ILE A 308 0.39 8.08 -2.54
N GLY A 309 0.77 8.20 -3.82
CA GLY A 309 2.16 8.32 -4.25
C GLY A 309 2.30 9.49 -5.22
N ALA A 310 3.38 10.25 -5.07
CA ALA A 310 3.68 11.39 -5.94
C ALA A 310 5.15 11.41 -6.34
N THR A 311 5.43 11.82 -7.58
CA THR A 311 6.79 12.04 -8.09
C THR A 311 7.12 13.53 -8.24
N SER A 312 6.14 14.41 -7.95
CA SER A 312 6.34 15.86 -7.87
C SER A 312 5.45 16.47 -6.79
N MET A 313 5.80 17.67 -6.33
CA MET A 313 5.01 18.40 -5.35
C MET A 313 3.60 18.74 -5.86
N ASP A 314 3.45 19.04 -7.16
CA ASP A 314 2.13 19.31 -7.74
C ASP A 314 1.22 18.07 -7.68
N GLN A 315 1.76 16.88 -7.97
CA GLN A 315 1.01 15.64 -7.83
C GLN A 315 0.64 15.37 -6.37
N LEU A 316 1.54 15.63 -5.41
CA LEU A 316 1.26 15.47 -3.99
C LEU A 316 0.15 16.41 -3.53
N LYS A 317 0.23 17.69 -3.89
CA LYS A 317 -0.80 18.70 -3.57
C LYS A 317 -2.17 18.29 -4.11
N LEU A 318 -2.22 17.87 -5.38
CA LEU A 318 -3.44 17.42 -6.02
C LEU A 318 -4.04 16.18 -5.33
N ALA A 319 -3.20 15.22 -4.95
CA ALA A 319 -3.65 14.02 -4.25
C ALA A 319 -4.15 14.31 -2.83
N VAL A 320 -3.47 15.19 -2.08
CA VAL A 320 -3.89 15.57 -0.72
C VAL A 320 -5.20 16.34 -0.73
N THR A 321 -5.37 17.29 -1.66
CA THR A 321 -6.62 18.09 -1.76
C THR A 321 -7.80 17.28 -2.32
N SER A 322 -7.60 16.04 -2.76
CA SER A 322 -8.71 15.18 -3.16
C SER A 322 -9.73 14.94 -2.04
N ILE A 323 -9.30 15.03 -0.77
CA ILE A 323 -10.17 14.83 0.39
C ILE A 323 -11.30 15.89 0.49
N ASP A 324 -11.13 17.01 -0.18
CA ASP A 324 -12.10 18.11 -0.20
C ASP A 324 -13.15 17.95 -1.32
N VAL A 325 -13.00 16.94 -2.19
CA VAL A 325 -13.93 16.67 -3.29
C VAL A 325 -15.17 15.95 -2.75
N GLU A 326 -16.33 16.53 -3.00
CA GLU A 326 -17.61 15.89 -2.68
C GLU A 326 -18.04 14.95 -3.82
N LEU A 327 -18.20 13.67 -3.51
CA LEU A 327 -18.76 12.67 -4.42
C LEU A 327 -20.25 12.49 -4.12
N THR A 328 -21.10 13.17 -4.90
CA THR A 328 -22.56 13.06 -4.77
C THR A 328 -23.05 11.65 -5.14
N GLU A 329 -24.27 11.30 -4.71
CA GLU A 329 -24.91 10.03 -5.10
C GLU A 329 -24.99 9.87 -6.63
N GLU A 330 -25.17 10.97 -7.37
CA GLU A 330 -25.22 10.93 -8.83
C GLU A 330 -23.86 10.57 -9.44
N ILE A 331 -22.75 11.15 -8.94
CA ILE A 331 -21.39 10.80 -9.35
C ILE A 331 -21.10 9.32 -9.07
N LEU A 332 -21.43 8.86 -7.88
CA LEU A 332 -21.24 7.47 -7.48
C LEU A 332 -22.06 6.51 -8.33
N ALA A 333 -23.30 6.88 -8.67
CA ALA A 333 -24.16 6.07 -9.56
C ALA A 333 -23.59 6.00 -10.99
N ASP A 334 -23.00 7.08 -11.50
CA ASP A 334 -22.32 7.03 -12.81
C ASP A 334 -21.05 6.19 -12.79
N ILE A 335 -20.26 6.27 -11.72
CA ILE A 335 -19.09 5.38 -11.50
C ILE A 335 -19.54 3.91 -11.48
N ASP A 336 -20.61 3.59 -10.76
CA ASP A 336 -21.11 2.22 -10.66
C ASP A 336 -21.64 1.68 -12.00
N LYS A 337 -22.26 2.51 -12.85
CA LYS A 337 -22.63 2.11 -14.22
C LYS A 337 -21.44 1.67 -15.06
N VAL A 338 -20.32 2.39 -14.94
CA VAL A 338 -19.07 1.99 -15.63
C VAL A 338 -18.54 0.66 -15.08
N HIS A 339 -18.47 0.54 -13.76
CA HIS A 339 -18.00 -0.69 -13.10
C HIS A 339 -18.83 -1.92 -13.46
N LEU A 340 -20.16 -1.80 -13.46
CA LEU A 340 -21.06 -2.92 -13.80
C LEU A 340 -20.90 -3.40 -15.25
N ARG A 341 -20.48 -2.52 -16.16
CA ARG A 341 -20.20 -2.88 -17.54
C ARG A 341 -18.88 -3.62 -17.73
N ALA A 342 -17.89 -3.32 -16.90
CA ALA A 342 -16.55 -3.91 -16.96
C ALA A 342 -15.99 -4.17 -15.54
N PRO A 343 -16.56 -5.13 -14.78
CA PRO A 343 -16.21 -5.34 -13.39
C PRO A 343 -14.79 -5.90 -13.23
N ASN A 344 -14.01 -5.28 -12.33
CA ASN A 344 -12.67 -5.75 -11.94
C ASN A 344 -11.75 -6.07 -13.12
N LEU A 345 -11.70 -5.18 -14.11
CA LEU A 345 -10.97 -5.40 -15.36
C LEU A 345 -9.45 -5.57 -15.12
N CYS A 346 -8.90 -4.94 -14.10
CA CYS A 346 -7.47 -4.93 -13.79
C CYS A 346 -7.19 -5.37 -12.33
N PRO A 347 -7.50 -6.64 -11.97
CA PRO A 347 -7.42 -7.15 -10.61
C PRO A 347 -6.00 -7.24 -10.04
#